data_3b4d963e64b1ad681666f01e4406efe5
#
_entry.id   3b4d963e64b1ad681666f01e4406efe5
#
_cell.length_a   1.000
_cell.length_b   1.000
_cell.length_c   1.000
_cell.angle_alpha   90.00
_cell.angle_beta   90.00
_cell.angle_gamma   90.00
#
_symmetry.space_group_name_H-M   'P 1'
#
loop_
_entity.id
_entity.type
_entity.pdbx_description
1 polymer ?
#
loop_
_entity_poly.entity_id
_entity_poly.type
_entity_poly.pdbx_seq_one_letter_code
_entity_poly.pdbx_strand_id
1 'polypeptide(L)'
;MIHKNWQELIRPTALDIRPGADASRQATVVAEPLERGFGLTLGNALRRVLLSSLQGGAITSIQIDGVLHEFSSVAGVREDVTDIVLNIKGVAVKMEVEGPKRVTLRGEGPGVVTAADIQTTNGIEILNPDHVICHLDEGASFHVELTVDQGKGYVPADRNKSEDSPIGLIPVDALFSPVKKVSYKVEPTREGQVLDYDKLTLTVETDGSLTPDDAVAYAARILQDQLSIFVNFDEPESAGRGDEEELPGGIPPMLLKKVDELELSVRSANCLKNDNIVYIGDLVQKTEAEMLRTPNFGRKSLNEIKEVLTQMGLHLGMDIPDWPPENIEDLARKYEDQF
;
A
#
# COMPACT_ATOMS: atom_id res chain seq x y z
N MET A 1 -31.26 -6.56 17.44
CA MET A 1 -30.07 -7.19 18.06
C MET A 1 -29.20 -7.88 17.03
N ILE A 2 -29.71 -8.70 16.10
CA ILE A 2 -28.90 -9.41 15.08
C ILE A 2 -28.16 -8.42 14.15
N HIS A 3 -28.75 -7.26 13.85
CA HIS A 3 -28.23 -6.24 12.93
C HIS A 3 -26.95 -5.49 13.40
N LYS A 4 -26.49 -5.72 14.63
CA LYS A 4 -25.29 -5.07 15.17
C LYS A 4 -24.24 -6.09 15.66
N ASN A 5 -24.42 -7.36 15.36
CA ASN A 5 -23.58 -8.44 15.90
C ASN A 5 -22.07 -8.25 15.57
N TRP A 6 -21.76 -7.73 14.38
CA TRP A 6 -20.37 -7.51 13.98
C TRP A 6 -19.69 -6.30 14.70
N GLN A 7 -20.46 -5.41 15.32
CA GLN A 7 -19.90 -4.25 16.06
C GLN A 7 -19.38 -4.65 17.44
N GLU A 8 -19.92 -5.73 18.02
CA GLU A 8 -19.54 -6.26 19.33
C GLU A 8 -18.28 -7.17 19.27
N LEU A 9 -17.87 -7.58 18.05
CA LEU A 9 -16.69 -8.41 17.87
C LEU A 9 -15.42 -7.64 18.17
N ILE A 10 -14.53 -8.25 18.93
CA ILE A 10 -13.23 -7.65 19.24
C ILE A 10 -12.38 -7.52 17.99
N ARG A 11 -11.68 -6.40 17.88
CA ARG A 11 -10.79 -6.10 16.73
C ARG A 11 -9.44 -5.65 17.25
N PRO A 12 -8.33 -6.05 16.61
CA PRO A 12 -7.03 -5.49 16.92
C PRO A 12 -7.03 -4.00 16.57
N THR A 13 -6.50 -3.18 17.46
CA THR A 13 -6.38 -1.72 17.27
C THR A 13 -5.18 -1.34 16.42
N ALA A 14 -4.14 -2.17 16.41
CA ALA A 14 -2.93 -1.98 15.62
C ALA A 14 -2.32 -3.32 15.23
N LEU A 15 -1.54 -3.32 14.14
CA LEU A 15 -0.70 -4.44 13.75
C LEU A 15 0.71 -4.23 14.31
N ASP A 16 1.30 -5.26 14.92
CA ASP A 16 2.70 -5.27 15.32
C ASP A 16 3.53 -5.86 14.17
N ILE A 17 4.28 -5.02 13.47
CA ILE A 17 5.11 -5.42 12.33
C ILE A 17 6.55 -5.51 12.78
N ARG A 18 7.11 -6.71 12.76
CA ARG A 18 8.48 -7.00 13.15
C ARG A 18 9.31 -7.32 11.92
N PRO A 19 10.30 -6.48 11.59
CA PRO A 19 11.19 -6.77 10.47
C PRO A 19 12.01 -8.05 10.74
N GLY A 20 12.28 -8.80 9.67
CA GLY A 20 13.17 -9.95 9.71
C GLY A 20 14.65 -9.57 9.55
N ALA A 21 15.48 -10.52 9.08
CA ALA A 21 16.89 -10.28 8.83
C ALA A 21 17.12 -9.21 7.75
N ASP A 22 16.24 -9.16 6.75
CA ASP A 22 16.17 -8.13 5.72
C ASP A 22 14.78 -7.50 5.79
N ALA A 23 14.71 -6.27 6.30
CA ALA A 23 13.46 -5.55 6.52
C ALA A 23 12.70 -5.26 5.21
N SER A 24 13.40 -5.18 4.08
CA SER A 24 12.81 -4.95 2.76
C SER A 24 12.16 -6.19 2.17
N ARG A 25 12.57 -7.38 2.62
CA ARG A 25 12.18 -8.67 2.04
C ARG A 25 11.45 -9.60 3.00
N GLN A 26 11.60 -9.40 4.31
CA GLN A 26 11.00 -10.29 5.30
C GLN A 26 10.43 -9.51 6.48
N ALA A 27 9.17 -9.78 6.83
CA ALA A 27 8.56 -9.30 8.05
C ALA A 27 7.61 -10.32 8.67
N THR A 28 7.42 -10.17 9.97
CA THR A 28 6.42 -10.91 10.74
C THR A 28 5.36 -9.92 11.22
N VAL A 29 4.13 -10.12 10.79
CA VAL A 29 2.97 -9.31 11.16
C VAL A 29 2.16 -10.05 12.22
N VAL A 30 1.90 -9.41 13.34
CA VAL A 30 1.15 -9.96 14.45
C VAL A 30 -0.15 -9.18 14.61
N ALA A 31 -1.26 -9.88 14.60
CA ALA A 31 -2.60 -9.35 14.86
C ALA A 31 -3.20 -10.02 16.10
N GLU A 32 -3.41 -9.25 17.15
CA GLU A 32 -4.03 -9.67 18.42
C GLU A 32 -4.71 -8.48 19.11
N PRO A 33 -5.81 -8.68 19.83
CA PRO A 33 -6.62 -9.89 19.91
C PRO A 33 -7.58 -10.05 18.72
N LEU A 34 -7.86 -11.28 18.31
CA LEU A 34 -8.89 -11.64 17.33
C LEU A 34 -9.92 -12.54 18.00
N GLU A 35 -11.18 -12.49 17.57
CA GLU A 35 -12.18 -13.45 17.99
C GLU A 35 -11.74 -14.89 17.65
N ARG A 36 -12.14 -15.83 18.50
CA ARG A 36 -11.82 -17.25 18.35
C ARG A 36 -12.21 -17.78 16.97
N GLY A 37 -11.25 -18.41 16.28
CA GLY A 37 -11.39 -18.94 14.93
C GLY A 37 -11.05 -17.96 13.81
N PHE A 38 -11.07 -16.64 14.07
CA PHE A 38 -10.71 -15.67 13.06
C PHE A 38 -9.22 -15.71 12.71
N GLY A 39 -8.35 -16.06 13.65
CA GLY A 39 -6.93 -16.25 13.38
C GLY A 39 -6.68 -17.23 12.24
N LEU A 40 -7.36 -18.40 12.25
CA LEU A 40 -7.25 -19.41 11.20
C LEU A 40 -7.87 -18.94 9.89
N THR A 41 -9.06 -18.33 9.94
CA THR A 41 -9.79 -17.84 8.76
C THR A 41 -9.00 -16.77 8.03
N LEU A 42 -8.55 -15.74 8.75
CA LEU A 42 -7.78 -14.62 8.16
C LEU A 42 -6.38 -15.08 7.72
N GLY A 43 -5.70 -15.89 8.53
CA GLY A 43 -4.37 -16.39 8.19
C GLY A 43 -4.37 -17.21 6.90
N ASN A 44 -5.34 -18.09 6.71
CA ASN A 44 -5.47 -18.89 5.49
C ASN A 44 -5.89 -18.04 4.30
N ALA A 45 -6.86 -17.13 4.46
CA ALA A 45 -7.32 -16.25 3.40
C ALA A 45 -6.19 -15.32 2.90
N LEU A 46 -5.50 -14.62 3.82
CA LEU A 46 -4.37 -13.74 3.50
C LEU A 46 -3.24 -14.52 2.83
N ARG A 47 -2.85 -15.69 3.36
CA ARG A 47 -1.82 -16.52 2.74
C ARG A 47 -2.16 -16.85 1.29
N ARG A 48 -3.39 -17.25 1.00
CA ARG A 48 -3.80 -17.60 -0.36
C ARG A 48 -3.74 -16.40 -1.30
N VAL A 49 -4.26 -15.25 -0.87
CA VAL A 49 -4.27 -14.03 -1.68
C VAL A 49 -2.85 -13.50 -1.91
N LEU A 50 -2.00 -13.51 -0.88
CA LEU A 50 -0.59 -13.12 -0.98
C LEU A 50 0.17 -13.91 -2.04
N LEU A 51 -0.06 -15.23 -2.13
CA LEU A 51 0.65 -16.11 -3.06
C LEU A 51 0.07 -16.11 -4.49
N SER A 52 -1.20 -15.72 -4.68
CA SER A 52 -1.87 -15.90 -5.97
C SER A 52 -2.35 -14.63 -6.66
N SER A 53 -2.58 -13.54 -5.91
CA SER A 53 -3.35 -12.42 -6.43
C SER A 53 -2.58 -11.11 -6.56
N LEU A 54 -1.40 -11.03 -5.95
CA LEU A 54 -0.54 -9.86 -6.07
C LEU A 54 0.12 -9.83 -7.45
N GLN A 55 0.26 -8.62 -7.99
CA GLN A 55 0.86 -8.38 -9.29
C GLN A 55 2.36 -8.14 -9.13
N GLY A 56 3.14 -8.66 -10.08
CA GLY A 56 4.57 -8.43 -10.17
C GLY A 56 5.08 -8.51 -11.60
N GLY A 57 6.39 -8.30 -11.78
CA GLY A 57 7.08 -8.39 -13.06
C GLY A 57 7.84 -9.72 -13.21
N ALA A 58 7.85 -10.27 -14.41
CA ALA A 58 8.66 -11.47 -14.73
C ALA A 58 9.08 -11.49 -16.19
N ILE A 59 10.13 -12.27 -16.49
CA ILE A 59 10.57 -12.53 -17.85
C ILE A 59 9.67 -13.61 -18.45
N THR A 60 9.00 -13.31 -19.57
CA THR A 60 8.01 -14.20 -20.21
C THR A 60 8.55 -14.92 -21.42
N SER A 61 9.56 -14.35 -22.08
CA SER A 61 10.22 -14.98 -23.23
C SER A 61 11.65 -14.47 -23.41
N ILE A 62 12.46 -15.28 -24.06
CA ILE A 62 13.83 -14.93 -24.41
C ILE A 62 14.10 -15.26 -25.88
N GLN A 63 15.01 -14.53 -26.48
CA GLN A 63 15.53 -14.80 -27.80
C GLN A 63 17.06 -14.68 -27.79
N ILE A 64 17.75 -15.79 -28.01
CA ILE A 64 19.23 -15.88 -28.01
C ILE A 64 19.70 -15.88 -29.44
N ASP A 65 20.70 -15.08 -29.75
CA ASP A 65 21.28 -15.05 -31.10
C ASP A 65 21.85 -16.41 -31.48
N GLY A 66 21.45 -16.91 -32.67
CA GLY A 66 21.89 -18.20 -33.20
C GLY A 66 21.21 -19.43 -32.61
N VAL A 67 20.21 -19.25 -31.72
CA VAL A 67 19.48 -20.37 -31.09
C VAL A 67 18.06 -20.41 -31.63
N LEU A 68 17.56 -21.59 -31.98
CA LEU A 68 16.23 -21.81 -32.53
C LEU A 68 15.25 -22.45 -31.53
N HIS A 69 15.77 -23.19 -30.56
CA HIS A 69 14.94 -23.88 -29.53
C HIS A 69 15.75 -24.12 -28.26
N GLU A 70 15.06 -24.43 -27.18
CA GLU A 70 15.58 -24.58 -25.82
C GLU A 70 16.56 -25.79 -25.67
N PHE A 71 16.49 -26.78 -26.53
CA PHE A 71 17.33 -27.96 -26.47
C PHE A 71 18.61 -27.82 -27.32
N SER A 72 19.18 -26.64 -27.38
CA SER A 72 20.43 -26.36 -28.10
C SER A 72 21.52 -25.87 -27.15
N SER A 73 22.74 -25.78 -27.65
CA SER A 73 23.86 -25.18 -26.94
C SER A 73 24.36 -23.93 -27.66
N VAL A 74 24.96 -23.01 -26.92
CA VAL A 74 25.58 -21.80 -27.45
C VAL A 74 27.08 -21.98 -27.49
N ALA A 75 27.70 -21.68 -28.61
CA ALA A 75 29.15 -21.82 -28.76
C ALA A 75 29.90 -20.90 -27.79
N GLY A 76 30.82 -21.46 -27.00
CA GLY A 76 31.61 -20.72 -26.02
C GLY A 76 30.88 -20.38 -24.73
N VAL A 77 29.66 -20.91 -24.50
CA VAL A 77 28.94 -20.86 -23.23
C VAL A 77 28.96 -22.24 -22.60
N ARG A 78 29.21 -22.31 -21.29
CA ARG A 78 29.33 -23.60 -20.58
C ARG A 78 27.99 -24.26 -20.35
N GLU A 79 26.99 -23.44 -20.01
CA GLU A 79 25.63 -23.87 -19.78
C GLU A 79 24.90 -24.10 -21.09
N ASP A 80 24.04 -25.08 -21.14
CA ASP A 80 23.11 -25.24 -22.25
C ASP A 80 21.93 -24.22 -22.14
N VAL A 81 21.17 -24.11 -23.22
CA VAL A 81 20.06 -23.11 -23.26
C VAL A 81 19.01 -23.40 -22.20
N THR A 82 18.79 -24.65 -21.83
CA THR A 82 17.84 -25.04 -20.78
C THR A 82 18.29 -24.50 -19.42
N ASP A 83 19.59 -24.63 -19.10
CA ASP A 83 20.16 -24.11 -17.86
C ASP A 83 20.09 -22.56 -17.83
N ILE A 84 20.40 -21.92 -18.98
CA ILE A 84 20.28 -20.46 -19.12
C ILE A 84 18.84 -20.00 -18.86
N VAL A 85 17.85 -20.69 -19.42
CA VAL A 85 16.42 -20.40 -19.19
C VAL A 85 16.07 -20.52 -17.70
N LEU A 86 16.54 -21.58 -17.03
CA LEU A 86 16.31 -21.78 -15.60
C LEU A 86 16.96 -20.68 -14.75
N ASN A 87 18.17 -20.24 -15.12
CA ASN A 87 18.83 -19.14 -14.44
C ASN A 87 18.11 -17.80 -14.67
N ILE A 88 17.69 -17.51 -15.90
CA ILE A 88 16.92 -16.31 -16.24
C ILE A 88 15.58 -16.27 -15.47
N LYS A 89 14.93 -17.40 -15.28
CA LYS A 89 13.72 -17.52 -14.47
C LYS A 89 13.92 -17.13 -12.99
N GLY A 90 15.16 -17.21 -12.49
CA GLY A 90 15.55 -16.78 -11.14
C GLY A 90 15.78 -15.27 -11.00
N VAL A 91 15.77 -14.51 -12.09
CA VAL A 91 15.96 -13.05 -12.06
C VAL A 91 14.72 -12.36 -11.49
N ALA A 92 14.92 -11.61 -10.42
CA ALA A 92 13.85 -10.83 -9.79
C ALA A 92 13.77 -9.45 -10.44
N VAL A 93 12.60 -9.12 -10.99
CA VAL A 93 12.37 -7.90 -11.77
C VAL A 93 11.27 -7.08 -11.12
N LYS A 94 11.56 -5.80 -10.84
CA LYS A 94 10.54 -4.81 -10.50
C LYS A 94 10.19 -4.01 -11.75
N MET A 95 8.89 -3.91 -12.04
CA MET A 95 8.39 -3.23 -13.23
C MET A 95 7.31 -2.22 -12.85
N GLU A 96 7.55 -0.93 -13.18
CA GLU A 96 6.63 0.18 -12.88
C GLU A 96 5.84 0.64 -14.12
N VAL A 97 6.13 0.07 -15.29
CA VAL A 97 5.52 0.45 -16.57
C VAL A 97 4.64 -0.67 -17.08
N GLU A 98 3.45 -0.34 -17.55
CA GLU A 98 2.48 -1.31 -18.08
C GLU A 98 2.89 -1.89 -19.45
N GLY A 99 2.50 -3.14 -19.66
CA GLY A 99 2.67 -3.89 -20.90
C GLY A 99 4.08 -4.43 -21.13
N PRO A 100 4.24 -5.34 -22.10
CA PRO A 100 5.49 -6.03 -22.35
C PRO A 100 6.60 -5.06 -22.78
N LYS A 101 7.80 -5.22 -22.21
CA LYS A 101 8.98 -4.44 -22.54
C LYS A 101 10.13 -5.39 -22.91
N ARG A 102 10.96 -4.95 -23.86
CA ARG A 102 12.17 -5.66 -24.23
C ARG A 102 13.37 -5.06 -23.55
N VAL A 103 14.20 -5.92 -22.96
CA VAL A 103 15.51 -5.59 -22.40
C VAL A 103 16.56 -6.50 -23.02
N THR A 104 17.80 -6.08 -23.04
CA THR A 104 18.88 -6.85 -23.66
C THR A 104 19.94 -7.24 -22.65
N LEU A 105 20.46 -8.44 -22.78
CA LEU A 105 21.59 -8.95 -22.03
C LEU A 105 22.76 -9.16 -22.99
N ARG A 106 23.91 -8.61 -22.66
CA ARG A 106 25.12 -8.75 -23.45
C ARG A 106 26.30 -9.12 -22.58
N GLY A 107 27.07 -10.13 -23.01
CA GLY A 107 28.30 -10.54 -22.36
C GLY A 107 29.41 -10.81 -23.38
N GLU A 108 30.62 -10.49 -23.01
CA GLU A 108 31.83 -10.81 -23.77
C GLU A 108 32.77 -11.63 -22.88
N GLY A 109 33.21 -12.78 -23.37
CA GLY A 109 34.09 -13.68 -22.62
C GLY A 109 35.56 -13.30 -22.65
N PRO A 110 36.38 -13.85 -21.75
CA PRO A 110 35.99 -14.82 -20.74
C PRO A 110 35.40 -14.15 -19.48
N GLY A 111 34.34 -14.73 -18.90
CA GLY A 111 33.76 -14.17 -17.68
C GLY A 111 32.43 -14.80 -17.27
N VAL A 112 31.90 -14.29 -16.20
CA VAL A 112 30.56 -14.65 -15.66
C VAL A 112 29.57 -13.58 -16.08
N VAL A 113 28.48 -13.97 -16.71
CA VAL A 113 27.37 -13.09 -17.03
C VAL A 113 26.35 -13.17 -15.91
N THR A 114 26.02 -12.02 -15.36
CA THR A 114 25.10 -11.89 -14.23
C THR A 114 23.86 -11.08 -14.61
N ALA A 115 22.89 -11.03 -13.74
CA ALA A 115 21.70 -10.22 -13.93
C ALA A 115 22.01 -8.70 -13.97
N ALA A 116 23.17 -8.24 -13.43
CA ALA A 116 23.64 -6.86 -13.55
C ALA A 116 23.95 -6.44 -15.00
N ASP A 117 24.29 -7.40 -15.87
CA ASP A 117 24.61 -7.15 -17.29
C ASP A 117 23.36 -6.92 -18.16
N ILE A 118 22.16 -7.08 -17.57
CA ILE A 118 20.90 -6.79 -18.26
C ILE A 118 20.75 -5.26 -18.40
N GLN A 119 20.71 -4.81 -19.65
CA GLN A 119 20.46 -3.40 -19.98
C GLN A 119 18.96 -3.11 -19.86
N THR A 120 18.58 -2.55 -18.73
CA THR A 120 17.19 -2.20 -18.45
C THR A 120 16.78 -0.91 -19.11
N THR A 121 15.48 -0.75 -19.35
CA THR A 121 14.84 0.49 -19.80
C THR A 121 14.21 1.20 -18.61
N ASN A 122 13.83 2.48 -18.75
CA ASN A 122 13.17 3.23 -17.69
C ASN A 122 11.93 2.49 -17.16
N GLY A 123 11.86 2.37 -15.84
CA GLY A 123 10.76 1.68 -15.14
C GLY A 123 10.93 0.18 -14.99
N ILE A 124 12.12 -0.37 -15.29
CA ILE A 124 12.49 -1.76 -15.00
C ILE A 124 13.76 -1.78 -14.15
N GLU A 125 13.72 -2.47 -13.02
CA GLU A 125 14.83 -2.62 -12.09
C GLU A 125 15.08 -4.10 -11.79
N ILE A 126 16.35 -4.49 -11.76
CA ILE A 126 16.77 -5.85 -11.38
C ILE A 126 17.12 -5.84 -9.88
N LEU A 127 16.46 -6.70 -9.11
CA LEU A 127 16.57 -6.73 -7.65
C LEU A 127 17.65 -7.68 -7.12
N ASN A 128 18.16 -8.57 -7.96
CA ASN A 128 19.21 -9.54 -7.64
C ASN A 128 20.36 -9.49 -8.66
N PRO A 129 21.12 -8.39 -8.74
CA PRO A 129 22.14 -8.17 -9.78
C PRO A 129 23.25 -9.23 -9.77
N ASP A 130 23.55 -9.81 -8.61
CA ASP A 130 24.60 -10.84 -8.46
C ASP A 130 24.18 -12.24 -8.95
N HIS A 131 22.94 -12.39 -9.42
CA HIS A 131 22.42 -13.67 -9.88
C HIS A 131 23.13 -14.10 -11.18
N VAL A 132 23.82 -15.25 -11.15
CA VAL A 132 24.58 -15.76 -12.29
C VAL A 132 23.64 -16.35 -13.34
N ILE A 133 23.83 -15.96 -14.60
CA ILE A 133 23.03 -16.43 -15.74
C ILE A 133 23.83 -17.49 -16.51
N CYS A 134 25.08 -17.20 -16.90
CA CYS A 134 25.95 -18.17 -17.59
C CYS A 134 27.44 -17.81 -17.45
N HIS A 135 28.29 -18.73 -17.88
CA HIS A 135 29.76 -18.57 -17.93
C HIS A 135 30.22 -18.58 -19.38
N LEU A 136 31.02 -17.58 -19.76
CA LEU A 136 31.58 -17.45 -21.11
C LEU A 136 33.02 -17.85 -21.13
N ASP A 137 33.41 -18.63 -22.16
CA ASP A 137 34.75 -18.97 -22.45
C ASP A 137 35.47 -17.84 -23.23
N GLU A 138 36.79 -17.99 -23.45
CA GLU A 138 37.60 -16.98 -24.12
C GLU A 138 37.14 -16.75 -25.57
N GLY A 139 36.87 -15.48 -25.92
CA GLY A 139 36.40 -15.07 -27.25
C GLY A 139 34.94 -15.35 -27.54
N ALA A 140 34.15 -15.81 -26.56
CA ALA A 140 32.73 -15.98 -26.72
C ALA A 140 31.99 -14.63 -26.61
N SER A 141 30.94 -14.43 -27.41
CA SER A 141 29.99 -13.34 -27.31
C SER A 141 28.60 -13.90 -27.09
N PHE A 142 27.87 -13.31 -26.15
CA PHE A 142 26.52 -13.73 -25.77
C PHE A 142 25.58 -12.55 -25.85
N HIS A 143 24.51 -12.69 -26.63
CA HIS A 143 23.48 -11.66 -26.78
C HIS A 143 22.11 -12.28 -26.69
N VAL A 144 21.27 -11.73 -25.81
CA VAL A 144 19.88 -12.19 -25.55
C VAL A 144 18.95 -11.01 -25.47
N GLU A 145 17.85 -11.09 -26.19
CA GLU A 145 16.69 -10.23 -25.95
C GLU A 145 15.74 -10.92 -24.97
N LEU A 146 15.33 -10.20 -23.92
CA LEU A 146 14.43 -10.66 -22.88
C LEU A 146 13.14 -9.84 -22.97
N THR A 147 11.98 -10.50 -22.95
CA THR A 147 10.69 -9.81 -22.81
C THR A 147 10.25 -9.90 -21.37
N VAL A 148 10.04 -8.74 -20.74
CA VAL A 148 9.52 -8.60 -19.37
C VAL A 148 8.09 -8.13 -19.45
N ASP A 149 7.21 -8.72 -18.64
CA ASP A 149 5.80 -8.34 -18.58
C ASP A 149 5.30 -8.35 -17.14
N GLN A 150 4.12 -7.78 -16.92
CA GLN A 150 3.41 -7.78 -15.64
C GLN A 150 2.30 -8.81 -15.64
N GLY A 151 2.13 -9.48 -14.51
CA GLY A 151 1.08 -10.48 -14.36
C GLY A 151 0.80 -10.84 -12.90
N LYS A 152 0.03 -11.90 -12.72
CA LYS A 152 -0.34 -12.44 -11.40
C LYS A 152 -0.07 -13.93 -11.32
N GLY A 153 0.44 -14.35 -10.17
CA GLY A 153 0.67 -15.76 -9.87
C GLY A 153 1.69 -16.41 -10.80
N TYR A 154 1.40 -17.63 -11.26
CA TYR A 154 2.25 -18.43 -12.16
C TYR A 154 1.58 -18.61 -13.53
N VAL A 155 2.31 -18.32 -14.58
CA VAL A 155 1.87 -18.50 -15.96
C VAL A 155 2.86 -19.44 -16.67
N PRO A 156 2.41 -20.63 -17.12
CA PRO A 156 3.28 -21.57 -17.85
C PRO A 156 3.68 -21.03 -19.21
N ALA A 157 4.83 -21.45 -19.71
CA ALA A 157 5.44 -21.04 -20.97
C ALA A 157 4.51 -21.17 -22.18
N ASP A 158 3.67 -22.21 -22.22
CA ASP A 158 2.71 -22.45 -23.30
C ASP A 158 1.69 -21.29 -23.47
N ARG A 159 1.35 -20.61 -22.39
CA ARG A 159 0.45 -19.43 -22.41
C ARG A 159 1.17 -18.15 -22.82
N ASN A 160 2.50 -18.09 -22.62
CA ASN A 160 3.32 -16.96 -23.03
C ASN A 160 3.69 -17.03 -24.52
N LYS A 161 3.39 -18.14 -25.19
CA LYS A 161 3.62 -18.32 -26.62
C LYS A 161 2.45 -17.73 -27.42
N SER A 162 2.74 -16.74 -28.26
CA SER A 162 1.78 -16.22 -29.24
C SER A 162 1.87 -17.06 -30.53
N GLU A 163 0.74 -17.19 -31.27
CA GLU A 163 0.72 -17.85 -32.57
C GLU A 163 1.64 -17.15 -33.60
N ASP A 164 1.83 -15.83 -33.47
CA ASP A 164 2.67 -15.00 -34.32
C ASP A 164 4.11 -14.85 -33.78
N SER A 165 4.54 -15.71 -32.85
CA SER A 165 5.89 -15.61 -32.25
C SER A 165 6.97 -15.82 -33.32
N PRO A 166 8.02 -14.98 -33.36
CA PRO A 166 9.13 -15.14 -34.30
C PRO A 166 9.86 -16.46 -34.05
N ILE A 167 10.50 -16.97 -35.11
CA ILE A 167 11.34 -18.18 -35.03
C ILE A 167 12.52 -17.90 -34.09
N GLY A 168 12.77 -18.81 -33.15
CA GLY A 168 13.84 -18.66 -32.14
C GLY A 168 13.41 -17.96 -30.86
N LEU A 169 12.17 -17.54 -30.75
CA LEU A 169 11.61 -17.06 -29.47
C LEU A 169 11.32 -18.26 -28.57
N ILE A 170 11.96 -18.30 -27.42
CA ILE A 170 11.77 -19.33 -26.40
C ILE A 170 10.87 -18.76 -25.30
N PRO A 171 9.64 -19.28 -25.14
CA PRO A 171 8.78 -18.87 -24.05
C PRO A 171 9.30 -19.41 -22.72
N VAL A 172 9.18 -18.61 -21.67
CA VAL A 172 9.62 -18.94 -20.31
C VAL A 172 8.42 -18.94 -19.37
N ASP A 173 8.40 -19.89 -18.44
CA ASP A 173 7.43 -19.86 -17.36
C ASP A 173 7.63 -18.60 -16.51
N ALA A 174 6.61 -17.83 -16.31
CA ALA A 174 6.66 -16.59 -15.56
C ALA A 174 6.06 -16.75 -14.15
N LEU A 175 6.86 -16.50 -13.13
CA LEU A 175 6.41 -16.40 -11.75
C LEU A 175 6.29 -14.91 -11.40
N PHE A 176 5.10 -14.37 -11.54
CA PHE A 176 4.82 -12.96 -11.33
C PHE A 176 4.64 -12.59 -9.85
N SER A 177 4.35 -13.58 -8.97
CA SER A 177 4.10 -13.29 -7.56
C SER A 177 5.33 -12.68 -6.90
N PRO A 178 5.23 -11.46 -6.33
CA PRO A 178 6.33 -10.85 -5.57
C PRO A 178 6.57 -11.56 -4.23
N VAL A 179 5.63 -12.37 -3.77
CA VAL A 179 5.70 -13.09 -2.51
C VAL A 179 6.23 -14.50 -2.74
N LYS A 180 7.39 -14.80 -2.14
CA LYS A 180 8.06 -16.09 -2.24
C LYS A 180 7.55 -17.11 -1.22
N LYS A 181 7.32 -16.65 0.02
CA LYS A 181 6.94 -17.54 1.11
C LYS A 181 6.00 -16.85 2.07
N VAL A 182 4.96 -17.57 2.48
CA VAL A 182 4.04 -17.15 3.53
C VAL A 182 3.82 -18.30 4.49
N SER A 183 4.05 -18.05 5.77
CA SER A 183 3.68 -18.96 6.85
C SER A 183 2.88 -18.21 7.90
N TYR A 184 1.91 -18.90 8.54
CA TYR A 184 1.18 -18.32 9.64
C TYR A 184 1.05 -19.32 10.79
N LYS A 185 0.92 -18.76 12.00
CA LYS A 185 0.69 -19.49 13.25
C LYS A 185 -0.44 -18.81 14.00
N VAL A 186 -1.33 -19.62 14.57
CA VAL A 186 -2.41 -19.14 15.42
C VAL A 186 -2.19 -19.70 16.82
N GLU A 187 -2.19 -18.80 17.80
CA GLU A 187 -1.99 -19.13 19.22
C GLU A 187 -3.13 -18.50 20.04
N PRO A 188 -3.55 -19.13 21.14
CA PRO A 188 -4.49 -18.48 22.05
C PRO A 188 -3.82 -17.27 22.72
N THR A 189 -4.58 -16.19 22.87
CA THR A 189 -4.15 -14.99 23.57
C THR A 189 -5.18 -14.56 24.61
N ARG A 190 -4.78 -13.63 25.48
CA ARG A 190 -5.60 -13.15 26.59
C ARG A 190 -5.90 -11.65 26.39
N GLU A 191 -7.17 -11.33 26.59
CA GLU A 191 -7.60 -9.93 26.72
C GLU A 191 -8.32 -9.74 28.06
N GLY A 192 -7.74 -8.95 28.95
CA GLY A 192 -8.24 -8.77 30.30
C GLY A 192 -8.31 -10.10 31.10
N GLN A 193 -9.52 -10.51 31.48
CA GLN A 193 -9.80 -11.75 32.20
C GLN A 193 -10.17 -12.94 31.28
N VAL A 194 -10.35 -12.69 29.97
CA VAL A 194 -10.80 -13.70 29.00
C VAL A 194 -9.60 -14.27 28.25
N LEU A 195 -9.53 -15.60 28.16
CA LEU A 195 -8.41 -16.35 27.53
C LEU A 195 -8.79 -16.95 26.18
N ASP A 196 -9.92 -16.57 25.60
CA ASP A 196 -10.53 -17.26 24.45
C ASP A 196 -10.41 -16.47 23.14
N TYR A 197 -9.30 -15.74 22.98
CA TYR A 197 -8.99 -14.98 21.77
C TYR A 197 -7.84 -15.61 21.00
N ASP A 198 -7.78 -15.32 19.70
CA ASP A 198 -6.70 -15.75 18.81
C ASP A 198 -5.65 -14.65 18.63
N LYS A 199 -4.40 -15.08 18.56
CA LYS A 199 -3.26 -14.31 18.07
C LYS A 199 -2.81 -14.91 16.75
N LEU A 200 -2.87 -14.11 15.70
CA LEU A 200 -2.36 -14.47 14.38
C LEU A 200 -0.95 -13.91 14.21
N THR A 201 0.01 -14.77 13.95
CA THR A 201 1.38 -14.41 13.55
C THR A 201 1.58 -14.82 12.11
N LEU A 202 1.78 -13.87 11.19
CA LEU A 202 1.96 -14.09 9.76
C LEU A 202 3.38 -13.68 9.37
N THR A 203 4.18 -14.60 8.84
CA THR A 203 5.52 -14.32 8.34
C THR A 203 5.50 -14.33 6.82
N VAL A 204 5.92 -13.21 6.22
CA VAL A 204 5.92 -13.00 4.77
C VAL A 204 7.35 -12.73 4.31
N GLU A 205 7.73 -13.39 3.21
CA GLU A 205 9.00 -13.20 2.52
C GLU A 205 8.71 -12.84 1.06
N THR A 206 9.26 -11.72 0.60
CA THR A 206 9.11 -11.18 -0.75
C THR A 206 10.42 -11.26 -1.54
N ASP A 207 10.36 -10.94 -2.81
CA ASP A 207 11.55 -10.82 -3.68
C ASP A 207 12.24 -9.45 -3.57
N GLY A 208 11.61 -8.48 -2.88
CA GLY A 208 12.07 -7.11 -2.71
C GLY A 208 11.41 -6.09 -3.65
N SER A 209 10.58 -6.54 -4.61
CA SER A 209 9.80 -5.63 -5.47
C SER A 209 8.67 -4.92 -4.70
N LEU A 210 8.21 -5.56 -3.64
CA LEU A 210 7.18 -5.08 -2.74
C LEU A 210 7.60 -5.38 -1.30
N THR A 211 7.40 -4.41 -0.39
CA THR A 211 7.67 -4.64 1.03
C THR A 211 6.65 -5.61 1.63
N PRO A 212 7.01 -6.41 2.64
CA PRO A 212 6.09 -7.39 3.24
C PRO A 212 4.84 -6.78 3.87
N ASP A 213 4.94 -5.58 4.45
CA ASP A 213 3.83 -4.82 5.03
C ASP A 213 2.86 -4.32 3.95
N ASP A 214 3.35 -3.74 2.87
CA ASP A 214 2.53 -3.36 1.72
C ASP A 214 1.87 -4.58 1.07
N ALA A 215 2.58 -5.71 0.96
CA ALA A 215 2.02 -6.94 0.44
C ALA A 215 0.80 -7.40 1.25
N VAL A 216 0.90 -7.37 2.58
CA VAL A 216 -0.22 -7.72 3.48
C VAL A 216 -1.36 -6.72 3.34
N ALA A 217 -1.07 -5.41 3.25
CA ALA A 217 -2.07 -4.37 3.07
C ALA A 217 -2.85 -4.55 1.76
N TYR A 218 -2.15 -4.78 0.63
CA TYR A 218 -2.80 -5.06 -0.67
C TYR A 218 -3.61 -6.35 -0.64
N ALA A 219 -3.11 -7.42 -0.01
CA ALA A 219 -3.85 -8.66 0.11
C ALA A 219 -5.14 -8.50 0.95
N ALA A 220 -5.07 -7.74 2.03
CA ALA A 220 -6.23 -7.41 2.86
C ALA A 220 -7.25 -6.56 2.08
N ARG A 221 -6.80 -5.57 1.30
CA ARG A 221 -7.65 -4.74 0.44
C ARG A 221 -8.35 -5.57 -0.63
N ILE A 222 -7.65 -6.48 -1.30
CA ILE A 222 -8.24 -7.39 -2.28
C ILE A 222 -9.35 -8.24 -1.63
N LEU A 223 -9.10 -8.78 -0.42
CA LEU A 223 -10.11 -9.55 0.31
C LEU A 223 -11.32 -8.70 0.66
N GLN A 224 -11.12 -7.48 1.15
CA GLN A 224 -12.19 -6.54 1.48
C GLN A 224 -13.04 -6.23 0.26
N ASP A 225 -12.43 -5.93 -0.89
CA ASP A 225 -13.14 -5.61 -2.14
C ASP A 225 -13.92 -6.82 -2.67
N GLN A 226 -13.37 -8.04 -2.58
CA GLN A 226 -14.06 -9.25 -3.00
C GLN A 226 -15.21 -9.64 -2.06
N LEU A 227 -15.12 -9.30 -0.77
CA LEU A 227 -16.16 -9.58 0.20
C LEU A 227 -17.29 -8.53 0.17
N SER A 228 -17.05 -7.34 -0.35
CA SER A 228 -18.03 -6.25 -0.39
C SER A 228 -19.33 -6.63 -1.10
N ILE A 229 -19.25 -7.46 -2.17
CA ILE A 229 -20.41 -7.93 -2.92
C ILE A 229 -21.38 -8.81 -2.09
N PHE A 230 -20.89 -9.41 -1.00
CA PHE A 230 -21.71 -10.23 -0.10
C PHE A 230 -22.44 -9.41 0.95
N VAL A 231 -22.10 -8.14 1.12
CA VAL A 231 -22.78 -7.21 1.99
C VAL A 231 -23.94 -6.61 1.19
N ASN A 232 -25.17 -7.08 1.46
CA ASN A 232 -26.39 -6.74 0.72
C ASN A 232 -27.36 -5.86 1.51
N PHE A 233 -26.90 -5.29 2.60
CA PHE A 233 -27.68 -4.37 3.43
C PHE A 233 -26.96 -3.03 3.50
N ASP A 234 -27.75 -1.95 3.57
CA ASP A 234 -27.22 -0.62 3.82
C ASP A 234 -26.67 -0.61 5.24
N GLU A 235 -25.36 -0.44 5.38
CA GLU A 235 -24.79 -0.18 6.70
C GLU A 235 -25.37 1.15 7.18
N PRO A 236 -26.00 1.19 8.37
CA PRO A 236 -26.26 2.47 8.97
C PRO A 236 -24.91 3.16 9.11
N GLU A 237 -24.77 4.32 8.50
CA GLU A 237 -23.54 5.12 8.52
C GLU A 237 -22.94 5.06 9.91
N SER A 238 -21.90 4.27 10.08
CA SER A 238 -21.19 4.13 11.34
C SER A 238 -20.37 5.41 11.51
N ALA A 239 -20.86 6.27 12.39
CA ALA A 239 -20.07 7.36 12.94
C ALA A 239 -18.70 6.80 13.40
N GLY A 240 -17.63 6.98 12.60
CA GLY A 240 -16.33 6.58 13.03
C GLY A 240 -15.35 6.08 11.97
N ARG A 241 -15.26 6.72 10.81
CA ARG A 241 -14.04 6.84 9.98
C ARG A 241 -14.18 8.13 9.21
N GLY A 242 -13.20 9.01 9.39
CA GLY A 242 -13.18 10.34 8.82
C GLY A 242 -13.31 10.42 7.30
N ASP A 243 -14.52 10.20 6.83
CA ASP A 243 -15.06 10.90 5.69
C ASP A 243 -15.80 12.06 6.31
N GLU A 244 -15.34 13.25 6.12
CA GLU A 244 -16.00 14.48 6.52
C GLU A 244 -17.44 14.40 5.98
N GLU A 245 -18.43 14.13 6.88
CA GLU A 245 -19.83 14.34 6.53
C GLU A 245 -19.97 15.80 6.15
N GLU A 246 -19.98 16.07 4.85
CA GLU A 246 -20.39 17.38 4.36
C GLU A 246 -21.85 17.59 4.79
N LEU A 247 -22.03 18.50 5.73
CA LEU A 247 -23.36 18.99 6.09
C LEU A 247 -24.09 19.55 4.85
N PRO A 248 -25.43 19.59 4.84
CA PRO A 248 -26.17 20.28 3.79
C PRO A 248 -25.61 21.70 3.60
N GLY A 249 -24.91 21.93 2.46
CA GLY A 249 -24.15 23.15 2.18
C GLY A 249 -22.64 22.96 2.14
N GLY A 250 -22.08 21.73 2.32
CA GLY A 250 -20.63 21.47 2.19
C GLY A 250 -19.79 22.02 3.34
N ILE A 251 -20.39 22.24 4.53
CA ILE A 251 -19.72 22.82 5.70
C ILE A 251 -19.05 21.70 6.51
N PRO A 252 -17.71 21.71 6.68
CA PRO A 252 -17.03 20.73 7.53
C PRO A 252 -17.52 20.77 8.98
N PRO A 253 -17.82 19.62 9.63
CA PRO A 253 -18.32 19.57 11.02
C PRO A 253 -17.38 20.25 12.02
N MET A 254 -16.11 20.31 11.73
CA MET A 254 -15.07 20.95 12.53
C MET A 254 -15.32 22.45 12.73
N LEU A 255 -16.00 23.13 11.78
CA LEU A 255 -16.34 24.55 11.87
C LEU A 255 -17.46 24.85 12.86
N LEU A 256 -18.27 23.85 13.23
CA LEU A 256 -19.34 23.97 14.23
C LEU A 256 -18.85 23.83 15.67
N LYS A 257 -17.59 23.44 15.89
CA LYS A 257 -17.00 23.38 17.23
C LYS A 257 -16.89 24.78 17.81
N LYS A 258 -17.06 24.85 19.13
CA LYS A 258 -16.93 26.13 19.86
C LYS A 258 -15.47 26.51 20.00
N VAL A 259 -15.19 27.80 19.93
CA VAL A 259 -13.84 28.35 20.10
C VAL A 259 -13.30 28.08 21.52
N ASP A 260 -14.14 27.82 22.49
CA ASP A 260 -13.77 27.46 23.87
C ASP A 260 -13.12 26.07 23.98
N GLU A 261 -13.32 25.19 22.97
CA GLU A 261 -12.72 23.86 22.91
C GLU A 261 -11.30 23.90 22.33
N LEU A 262 -10.88 25.03 21.76
CA LEU A 262 -9.53 25.23 21.30
C LEU A 262 -8.61 25.46 22.51
N GLU A 263 -7.44 24.81 22.51
CA GLU A 263 -6.41 25.01 23.54
C GLU A 263 -5.76 26.39 23.42
N LEU A 264 -6.56 27.45 23.64
CA LEU A 264 -6.12 28.84 23.61
C LEU A 264 -5.85 29.35 25.01
N SER A 265 -4.95 30.33 25.12
CA SER A 265 -4.76 31.05 26.38
C SER A 265 -6.07 31.76 26.81
N VAL A 266 -6.30 31.87 28.13
CA VAL A 266 -7.48 32.54 28.73
C VAL A 266 -7.66 33.93 28.15
N ARG A 267 -6.59 34.62 27.82
CA ARG A 267 -6.62 35.96 27.23
C ARG A 267 -7.15 35.94 25.80
N SER A 268 -6.69 35.01 24.99
CA SER A 268 -7.11 34.85 23.58
C SER A 268 -8.58 34.43 23.53
N ALA A 269 -9.02 33.48 24.36
CA ALA A 269 -10.39 33.03 24.45
C ALA A 269 -11.34 34.15 24.88
N ASN A 270 -10.98 34.97 25.89
CA ASN A 270 -11.81 36.12 26.33
C ASN A 270 -11.92 37.20 25.25
N CYS A 271 -10.89 37.43 24.46
CA CYS A 271 -10.92 38.39 23.36
C CYS A 271 -11.90 37.94 22.26
N LEU A 272 -11.92 36.67 21.92
CA LEU A 272 -12.84 36.09 20.93
C LEU A 272 -14.31 36.16 21.41
N LYS A 273 -14.55 35.86 22.68
CA LYS A 273 -15.89 36.02 23.30
C LYS A 273 -16.42 37.46 23.26
N ASN A 274 -15.56 38.42 23.54
CA ASN A 274 -15.93 39.82 23.50
C ASN A 274 -16.27 40.34 22.09
N ASP A 275 -15.76 39.66 21.05
CA ASP A 275 -16.04 39.98 19.65
C ASP A 275 -17.18 39.10 19.07
N ASN A 276 -17.93 38.40 19.94
CA ASN A 276 -19.05 37.50 19.58
C ASN A 276 -18.63 36.37 18.61
N ILE A 277 -17.40 35.93 18.62
CA ILE A 277 -16.90 34.78 17.87
C ILE A 277 -17.12 33.53 18.72
N VAL A 278 -18.14 32.73 18.39
CA VAL A 278 -18.55 31.54 19.16
C VAL A 278 -18.04 30.26 18.54
N TYR A 279 -18.08 30.15 17.21
CA TYR A 279 -17.74 28.96 16.46
C TYR A 279 -16.43 29.14 15.69
N ILE A 280 -15.75 28.02 15.40
CA ILE A 280 -14.52 28.03 14.59
C ILE A 280 -14.78 28.63 13.19
N GLY A 281 -15.97 28.39 12.61
CA GLY A 281 -16.36 28.96 11.34
C GLY A 281 -16.44 30.50 11.35
N ASP A 282 -16.90 31.13 12.47
CA ASP A 282 -16.87 32.58 12.63
C ASP A 282 -15.44 33.12 12.66
N LEU A 283 -14.53 32.35 13.29
CA LEU A 283 -13.12 32.72 13.44
C LEU A 283 -12.38 32.69 12.10
N VAL A 284 -12.62 31.63 11.31
CA VAL A 284 -11.91 31.39 10.04
C VAL A 284 -12.30 32.41 8.98
N GLN A 285 -13.52 32.96 9.00
CA GLN A 285 -13.95 34.01 8.09
C GLN A 285 -13.30 35.36 8.38
N LYS A 286 -12.85 35.59 9.63
CA LYS A 286 -12.18 36.86 9.97
C LYS A 286 -10.79 36.93 9.34
N THR A 287 -10.48 38.10 8.80
CA THR A 287 -9.14 38.39 8.30
C THR A 287 -8.19 38.78 9.43
N GLU A 288 -6.88 38.60 9.23
CA GLU A 288 -5.87 39.02 10.22
C GLU A 288 -5.99 40.51 10.60
N ALA A 289 -6.34 41.34 9.61
CA ALA A 289 -6.49 42.79 9.81
C ALA A 289 -7.71 43.12 10.67
N GLU A 290 -8.78 42.36 10.58
CA GLU A 290 -10.00 42.49 11.43
C GLU A 290 -9.70 42.04 12.86
N MET A 291 -9.00 40.88 13.00
CA MET A 291 -8.60 40.40 14.32
C MET A 291 -7.69 41.35 15.08
N LEU A 292 -6.79 42.04 14.40
CA LEU A 292 -5.91 43.05 15.00
C LEU A 292 -6.64 44.39 15.36
N ARG A 293 -7.86 44.61 14.84
CA ARG A 293 -8.73 45.77 15.23
C ARG A 293 -9.51 45.53 16.51
N THR A 294 -9.65 44.26 16.93
CA THR A 294 -10.35 43.92 18.18
C THR A 294 -9.61 44.48 19.40
N PRO A 295 -10.27 45.18 20.31
CA PRO A 295 -9.65 45.74 21.50
C PRO A 295 -8.99 44.66 22.37
N ASN A 296 -7.78 44.94 22.85
CA ASN A 296 -6.96 44.03 23.67
C ASN A 296 -6.44 42.76 22.96
N PHE A 297 -6.59 42.65 21.64
CA PHE A 297 -6.06 41.55 20.84
C PHE A 297 -4.64 41.89 20.31
N GLY A 298 -3.65 41.07 20.63
CA GLY A 298 -2.27 41.34 20.28
C GLY A 298 -1.70 40.35 19.28
N ARG A 299 -0.54 40.68 18.67
CA ARG A 299 0.17 39.80 17.72
C ARG A 299 0.50 38.41 18.28
N LYS A 300 0.72 38.29 19.60
CA LYS A 300 0.97 36.98 20.24
C LYS A 300 -0.27 36.08 20.19
N SER A 301 -1.45 36.64 20.51
CA SER A 301 -2.71 35.90 20.43
C SER A 301 -3.07 35.55 18.99
N LEU A 302 -2.72 36.39 18.01
CA LEU A 302 -2.91 36.06 16.60
C LEU A 302 -2.06 34.89 16.16
N ASN A 303 -0.78 34.85 16.56
CA ASN A 303 0.10 33.74 16.21
C ASN A 303 -0.35 32.42 16.88
N GLU A 304 -0.78 32.47 18.14
CA GLU A 304 -1.34 31.31 18.86
C GLU A 304 -2.57 30.73 18.12
N ILE A 305 -3.50 31.58 17.72
CA ILE A 305 -4.67 31.15 16.95
C ILE A 305 -4.26 30.59 15.57
N LYS A 306 -3.30 31.21 14.88
CA LYS A 306 -2.79 30.69 13.61
C LYS A 306 -2.17 29.30 13.74
N GLU A 307 -1.38 29.08 14.79
CA GLU A 307 -0.78 27.76 15.05
C GLU A 307 -1.85 26.68 15.26
N VAL A 308 -2.85 26.96 16.08
CA VAL A 308 -3.94 26.04 16.36
C VAL A 308 -4.77 25.77 15.09
N LEU A 309 -5.14 26.81 14.33
CA LEU A 309 -5.86 26.64 13.07
C LEU A 309 -5.05 25.87 12.03
N THR A 310 -3.74 26.11 11.94
CA THR A 310 -2.86 25.41 11.00
C THR A 310 -2.75 23.92 11.36
N GLN A 311 -2.71 23.55 12.64
CA GLN A 311 -2.76 22.14 13.08
C GLN A 311 -4.06 21.45 12.67
N MET A 312 -5.15 22.20 12.54
CA MET A 312 -6.46 21.73 12.10
C MET A 312 -6.64 21.82 10.57
N GLY A 313 -5.62 22.26 9.81
CA GLY A 313 -5.70 22.47 8.37
C GLY A 313 -6.50 23.69 7.94
N LEU A 314 -6.80 24.61 8.87
CA LEU A 314 -7.59 25.83 8.65
C LEU A 314 -6.69 27.09 8.63
N HIS A 315 -7.20 28.18 8.06
CA HIS A 315 -6.51 29.49 8.07
C HIS A 315 -7.51 30.64 8.14
N LEU A 316 -7.06 31.79 8.63
CA LEU A 316 -7.88 32.98 8.68
C LEU A 316 -8.14 33.57 7.29
N GLY A 317 -9.33 34.13 7.07
CA GLY A 317 -9.73 34.72 5.79
C GLY A 317 -10.24 33.69 4.78
N MET A 318 -10.70 32.50 5.22
CA MET A 318 -11.40 31.54 4.36
C MET A 318 -12.79 32.05 4.03
N ASP A 319 -13.18 31.94 2.76
CA ASP A 319 -14.54 32.22 2.32
C ASP A 319 -15.37 30.93 2.43
N ILE A 320 -16.34 30.91 3.36
CA ILE A 320 -17.20 29.77 3.57
C ILE A 320 -18.59 30.16 3.05
N PRO A 321 -19.01 29.61 1.90
CA PRO A 321 -20.34 29.88 1.39
C PRO A 321 -21.39 29.38 2.36
N ASP A 322 -22.48 30.14 2.49
CA ASP A 322 -23.65 29.84 3.37
C ASP A 322 -23.36 29.77 4.89
N TRP A 323 -22.30 30.44 5.38
CA TRP A 323 -22.06 30.61 6.81
C TRP A 323 -22.59 31.93 7.34
N PRO A 324 -23.25 31.99 8.55
CA PRO A 324 -23.65 30.85 9.40
C PRO A 324 -24.93 30.16 8.88
N PRO A 325 -25.06 28.84 9.01
CA PRO A 325 -26.30 28.14 8.65
C PRO A 325 -27.48 28.56 9.53
N GLU A 326 -28.71 28.58 8.99
CA GLU A 326 -29.90 29.01 9.68
C GLU A 326 -30.18 28.31 11.03
N ASN A 327 -29.67 27.08 11.21
CA ASN A 327 -29.86 26.22 12.38
C ASN A 327 -28.55 25.87 13.08
N ILE A 328 -27.59 26.81 13.18
CA ILE A 328 -26.23 26.54 13.70
C ILE A 328 -26.24 25.96 15.13
N GLU A 329 -27.17 26.43 16.01
CA GLU A 329 -27.27 25.95 17.39
C GLU A 329 -27.77 24.51 17.48
N ASP A 330 -28.74 24.12 16.64
CA ASP A 330 -29.27 22.76 16.60
C ASP A 330 -28.27 21.81 16.00
N LEU A 331 -27.53 22.25 14.96
CA LEU A 331 -26.43 21.50 14.34
C LEU A 331 -25.29 21.31 15.34
N ALA A 332 -24.84 22.35 16.02
CA ALA A 332 -23.77 22.25 17.01
C ALA A 332 -24.15 21.30 18.16
N ARG A 333 -25.41 21.37 18.66
CA ARG A 333 -25.92 20.49 19.71
C ARG A 333 -25.97 19.03 19.31
N LYS A 334 -26.36 18.74 18.06
CA LYS A 334 -26.37 17.38 17.50
C LYS A 334 -24.97 16.77 17.44
N TYR A 335 -23.93 17.59 17.26
CA TYR A 335 -22.53 17.16 17.24
C TYR A 335 -21.86 17.15 18.62
N GLU A 336 -22.29 17.97 19.60
CA GLU A 336 -21.82 17.88 21.00
C GLU A 336 -22.21 16.53 21.66
N ASP A 337 -23.37 15.95 21.31
CA ASP A 337 -23.85 14.68 21.86
C ASP A 337 -23.19 13.43 21.22
N GLN A 338 -22.33 13.60 20.22
CA GLN A 338 -21.64 12.50 19.52
C GLN A 338 -20.18 12.28 19.98
N PHE A 339 -19.64 13.14 20.81
CA PHE A 339 -18.32 13.06 21.45
C PHE A 339 -18.49 13.03 22.97
#